data_d1f4ad6e80da148b751732d5a7869ac7
#
_entry.id   d1f4ad6e80da148b751732d5a7869ac7
#
_cell.length_a   1.000
_cell.length_b   1.000
_cell.length_c   1.000
_cell.angle_alpha   90.00
_cell.angle_beta   90.00
_cell.angle_gamma   90.00
#
_symmetry.space_group_name_H-M   'P 1'
#
loop_
_entity.id
_entity.type
_entity.pdbx_description
1 polymer ?
#
loop_
_entity_poly.entity_id
_entity_poly.type
_entity_poly.pdbx_seq_one_letter_code
_entity_poly.pdbx_strand_id
1 'polypeptide(L)'
;MGSKQNRRSAIKNMLAGTATIAASGVLTSFTQTENDQKMADDSLKGNINHAVCQWCYSSMSVEELCIAAKSIGIKGIDLVGPKDWPTLKKYGLYSSMCNGAEINLTDGFGDKQFHAQLQKNYSEMIPKVAAAGYKQLICFSGSRRGKDDETGWNNCVEGLKPMVALAEKHNVVLVMELLNSKIDHKDYQCDRVSWGAELCKRLGSENFKLLYDIYHMQIDEGDVIRNIRDHHQYI
;
A
#
# COMPACT_ATOMS: atom_id res chain seq x y z
N MET A 1 47.27 13.38 1.45
CA MET A 1 46.69 13.16 0.12
C MET A 1 46.20 11.74 0.02
N GLY A 2 44.92 11.48 0.26
CA GLY A 2 44.32 10.13 0.20
C GLY A 2 43.76 9.88 -1.20
N SER A 3 44.23 8.87 -1.89
CA SER A 3 43.74 8.50 -3.23
C SER A 3 42.36 7.89 -3.14
N LYS A 4 41.41 8.51 -3.84
CA LYS A 4 40.03 7.97 -4.00
C LYS A 4 40.09 6.71 -4.87
N GLN A 5 39.92 5.54 -4.28
CA GLN A 5 39.74 4.31 -5.05
C GLN A 5 38.44 4.35 -5.82
N ASN A 6 38.49 4.18 -7.14
CA ASN A 6 37.37 4.15 -8.04
C ASN A 6 36.67 2.78 -7.94
N ARG A 7 35.32 2.75 -7.90
CA ARG A 7 34.49 1.53 -7.79
C ARG A 7 34.84 0.44 -8.81
N ARG A 8 35.35 0.81 -10.00
CA ARG A 8 35.86 -0.13 -11.01
C ARG A 8 37.13 -0.87 -10.60
N SER A 9 37.97 -0.27 -9.75
CA SER A 9 39.20 -0.93 -9.25
C SER A 9 38.86 -1.94 -8.16
N ALA A 10 37.84 -1.72 -7.35
CA ALA A 10 37.40 -2.67 -6.33
C ALA A 10 36.87 -3.97 -6.97
N ILE A 11 36.12 -3.87 -8.06
CA ILE A 11 35.56 -5.04 -8.78
C ILE A 11 36.65 -5.83 -9.48
N LYS A 12 37.66 -5.17 -10.05
CA LYS A 12 38.82 -5.87 -10.66
C LYS A 12 39.65 -6.62 -9.65
N ASN A 13 39.80 -6.12 -8.44
CA ASN A 13 40.56 -6.79 -7.37
C ASN A 13 39.83 -8.00 -6.80
N MET A 14 38.50 -8.05 -6.84
CA MET A 14 37.72 -9.25 -6.47
C MET A 14 37.82 -10.38 -7.50
N LEU A 15 37.98 -10.06 -8.78
CA LEU A 15 38.12 -11.04 -9.87
C LEU A 15 39.55 -11.59 -10.02
N ALA A 16 40.55 -10.92 -9.48
CA ALA A 16 41.96 -11.38 -9.54
C ALA A 16 42.33 -12.33 -8.40
N GLY A 17 41.44 -12.52 -7.40
CA GLY A 17 41.75 -13.37 -6.24
C GLY A 17 41.40 -14.87 -6.36
N THR A 18 40.82 -15.30 -7.49
CA THR A 18 40.30 -16.68 -7.63
C THR A 18 41.10 -17.59 -8.59
N ALA A 19 42.31 -17.24 -8.97
CA ALA A 19 43.10 -18.06 -9.89
C ALA A 19 44.52 -18.30 -9.36
N THR A 20 44.68 -19.04 -8.27
CA THR A 20 45.91 -19.83 -8.00
C THR A 20 45.73 -20.71 -6.75
N ILE A 21 45.05 -21.83 -6.85
CA ILE A 21 45.29 -23.02 -6.02
C ILE A 21 44.99 -24.27 -6.88
N ALA A 22 45.97 -24.73 -7.60
CA ALA A 22 46.02 -26.10 -8.08
C ALA A 22 47.47 -26.58 -8.01
N ALA A 23 47.74 -27.46 -7.10
CA ALA A 23 48.82 -28.44 -7.02
C ALA A 23 49.62 -28.36 -5.71
N SER A 24 49.13 -29.05 -4.70
CA SER A 24 49.98 -29.91 -3.84
C SER A 24 49.01 -30.70 -2.92
N GLY A 25 49.03 -32.02 -3.12
CA GLY A 25 48.18 -32.92 -2.33
C GLY A 25 48.69 -33.01 -0.89
N VAL A 26 47.83 -32.61 0.03
CA VAL A 26 47.82 -33.07 1.42
C VAL A 26 46.38 -33.35 1.75
N LEU A 27 46.05 -34.65 1.88
CA LEU A 27 44.83 -35.08 2.54
C LEU A 27 44.90 -34.65 4.01
N THR A 28 44.40 -33.49 4.32
CA THR A 28 43.97 -33.18 5.68
C THR A 28 42.47 -33.41 5.71
N SER A 29 42.06 -34.40 6.51
CA SER A 29 40.70 -34.59 6.93
C SER A 29 40.14 -33.28 7.44
N PHE A 30 39.29 -32.64 6.65
CA PHE A 30 38.43 -31.59 7.16
C PHE A 30 37.49 -32.26 8.16
N THR A 31 37.84 -32.24 9.43
CA THR A 31 36.85 -32.27 10.48
C THR A 31 35.95 -31.06 10.22
N GLN A 32 34.74 -31.34 9.80
CA GLN A 32 33.65 -30.38 9.76
C GLN A 32 33.46 -29.90 11.20
N THR A 33 34.20 -28.85 11.58
CA THR A 33 33.76 -28.04 12.69
C THR A 33 32.44 -27.46 12.23
N GLU A 34 31.36 -28.00 12.80
CA GLU A 34 30.04 -27.34 12.86
C GLU A 34 30.28 -25.98 13.51
N ASN A 35 30.74 -25.03 12.72
CA ASN A 35 30.39 -23.65 12.96
C ASN A 35 28.90 -23.53 12.64
N ASP A 36 28.09 -23.98 13.56
CA ASP A 36 26.82 -23.39 13.83
C ASP A 36 27.08 -21.90 14.10
N GLN A 37 27.33 -21.14 13.05
CA GLN A 37 26.93 -19.75 13.00
C GLN A 37 25.42 -19.82 13.20
N LYS A 38 25.05 -19.72 14.47
CA LYS A 38 23.74 -19.32 14.92
C LYS A 38 23.44 -18.11 14.03
N MET A 39 22.78 -18.35 12.87
CA MET A 39 22.16 -17.28 12.10
C MET A 39 21.36 -16.57 13.15
N ALA A 40 21.76 -15.35 13.48
CA ALA A 40 20.99 -14.52 14.38
C ALA A 40 19.56 -14.67 13.88
N ASP A 41 18.69 -15.06 14.77
CA ASP A 41 17.27 -15.21 14.49
C ASP A 41 16.80 -13.80 14.06
N ASP A 42 16.95 -13.50 12.76
CA ASP A 42 16.39 -12.36 12.09
C ASP A 42 14.88 -12.58 11.94
N SER A 43 14.25 -13.12 12.97
CA SER A 43 12.80 -13.14 13.04
C SER A 43 12.34 -11.72 12.82
N LEU A 44 11.61 -11.51 11.73
CA LEU A 44 11.02 -10.23 11.39
C LEU A 44 10.35 -9.70 12.67
N LYS A 45 10.70 -8.48 13.07
CA LYS A 45 10.15 -7.86 14.30
C LYS A 45 8.63 -7.78 14.31
N GLY A 46 7.98 -8.11 13.19
CA GLY A 46 6.53 -8.13 13.06
C GLY A 46 5.87 -6.75 13.12
N ASN A 47 6.66 -5.69 12.97
CA ASN A 47 6.18 -4.31 13.06
C ASN A 47 5.45 -3.85 11.79
N ILE A 48 5.63 -4.56 10.69
CA ILE A 48 5.00 -4.24 9.40
C ILE A 48 4.21 -5.46 8.93
N ASN A 49 2.94 -5.27 8.65
CA ASN A 49 2.09 -6.29 8.04
C ASN A 49 2.11 -6.10 6.52
N HIS A 50 2.87 -6.95 5.84
CA HIS A 50 2.94 -6.91 4.39
C HIS A 50 1.68 -7.50 3.76
N ALA A 51 1.23 -6.85 2.70
CA ALA A 51 0.16 -7.32 1.82
C ALA A 51 0.63 -7.30 0.36
N VAL A 52 -0.11 -7.97 -0.49
CA VAL A 52 0.11 -7.99 -1.94
C VAL A 52 -1.16 -7.54 -2.66
N CYS A 53 -1.00 -6.65 -3.63
CA CYS A 53 -2.11 -6.14 -4.40
C CYS A 53 -2.54 -7.14 -5.49
N GLN A 54 -3.82 -7.50 -5.50
CA GLN A 54 -4.34 -8.56 -6.38
C GLN A 54 -4.18 -8.24 -7.87
N TRP A 55 -4.50 -7.00 -8.30
CA TRP A 55 -4.46 -6.63 -9.71
C TRP A 55 -3.05 -6.67 -10.34
N CYS A 56 -2.00 -6.54 -9.52
CA CYS A 56 -0.61 -6.69 -9.97
C CYS A 56 -0.30 -8.13 -10.43
N TYR A 57 -1.13 -9.09 -10.05
CA TYR A 57 -0.99 -10.52 -10.35
C TYR A 57 -2.20 -11.05 -11.11
N SER A 58 -2.70 -10.29 -12.08
CA SER A 58 -3.91 -10.59 -12.84
C SER A 58 -3.85 -11.90 -13.64
N SER A 59 -2.66 -12.44 -13.88
CA SER A 59 -2.45 -13.76 -14.48
C SER A 59 -2.69 -14.93 -13.52
N MET A 60 -2.81 -14.66 -12.22
CA MET A 60 -3.07 -15.65 -11.17
C MET A 60 -4.51 -15.51 -10.69
N SER A 61 -5.16 -16.62 -10.39
CA SER A 61 -6.41 -16.61 -9.62
C SER A 61 -6.13 -16.10 -8.20
N VAL A 62 -7.18 -15.60 -7.52
CA VAL A 62 -7.05 -15.18 -6.12
C VAL A 62 -6.60 -16.34 -5.23
N GLU A 63 -7.02 -17.58 -5.55
CA GLU A 63 -6.60 -18.77 -4.81
C GLU A 63 -5.10 -19.05 -4.96
N GLU A 64 -4.58 -19.02 -6.17
CA GLU A 64 -3.13 -19.18 -6.43
C GLU A 64 -2.32 -18.10 -5.76
N LEU A 65 -2.80 -16.85 -5.81
CA LEU A 65 -2.16 -15.73 -5.12
C LEU A 65 -2.16 -15.95 -3.60
N CYS A 66 -3.23 -16.43 -3.00
CA CYS A 66 -3.30 -16.76 -1.58
C CYS A 66 -2.27 -17.83 -1.18
N ILE A 67 -2.13 -18.89 -2.00
CA ILE A 67 -1.15 -19.97 -1.78
C ILE A 67 0.26 -19.39 -1.81
N ALA A 68 0.59 -18.60 -2.83
CA ALA A 68 1.89 -17.98 -2.99
C ALA A 68 2.21 -17.00 -1.86
N ALA A 69 1.28 -16.09 -1.54
CA ALA A 69 1.43 -15.11 -0.46
C ALA A 69 1.69 -15.80 0.89
N LYS A 70 0.91 -16.82 1.21
CA LYS A 70 1.07 -17.59 2.45
C LYS A 70 2.42 -18.29 2.52
N SER A 71 2.93 -18.84 1.41
CA SER A 71 4.20 -19.57 1.38
C SER A 71 5.41 -18.69 1.72
N ILE A 72 5.31 -17.37 1.52
CA ILE A 72 6.36 -16.39 1.81
C ILE A 72 6.04 -15.50 3.02
N GLY A 73 5.00 -15.83 3.80
CA GLY A 73 4.67 -15.15 5.04
C GLY A 73 3.86 -13.84 4.89
N ILE A 74 3.39 -13.50 3.69
CA ILE A 74 2.45 -12.40 3.48
C ILE A 74 1.09 -12.78 4.06
N LYS A 75 0.44 -11.85 4.76
CA LYS A 75 -0.81 -12.10 5.49
C LYS A 75 -2.03 -11.44 4.87
N GLY A 76 -1.86 -10.43 4.02
CA GLY A 76 -2.93 -9.64 3.44
C GLY A 76 -2.93 -9.65 1.91
N ILE A 77 -4.11 -9.54 1.34
CA ILE A 77 -4.32 -9.26 -0.09
C ILE A 77 -5.09 -7.94 -0.19
N ASP A 78 -4.55 -7.00 -0.95
CA ASP A 78 -5.16 -5.70 -1.18
C ASP A 78 -6.12 -5.72 -2.37
N LEU A 79 -7.10 -4.83 -2.34
CA LEU A 79 -8.04 -4.52 -3.41
C LEU A 79 -8.84 -5.74 -3.87
N VAL A 80 -9.36 -6.48 -2.89
CA VAL A 80 -10.29 -7.58 -3.09
C VAL A 80 -11.62 -7.32 -2.39
N GLY A 81 -12.70 -7.62 -3.10
CA GLY A 81 -14.07 -7.41 -2.64
C GLY A 81 -14.75 -8.65 -2.07
N PRO A 82 -16.04 -8.55 -1.72
CA PRO A 82 -16.81 -9.61 -1.05
C PRO A 82 -16.78 -10.97 -1.75
N LYS A 83 -16.65 -11.00 -3.07
CA LYS A 83 -16.57 -12.22 -3.86
C LYS A 83 -15.37 -13.09 -3.47
N ASP A 84 -14.25 -12.47 -3.15
CA ASP A 84 -12.97 -13.15 -2.94
C ASP A 84 -12.66 -13.39 -1.46
N TRP A 85 -13.36 -12.72 -0.53
CA TRP A 85 -13.13 -12.85 0.91
C TRP A 85 -13.24 -14.27 1.46
N PRO A 86 -14.17 -15.14 0.99
CA PRO A 86 -14.19 -16.53 1.43
C PRO A 86 -12.91 -17.29 1.07
N THR A 87 -12.31 -17.00 -0.10
CA THR A 87 -11.04 -17.59 -0.51
C THR A 87 -9.90 -17.14 0.41
N LEU A 88 -9.80 -15.85 0.73
CA LEU A 88 -8.81 -15.37 1.67
C LEU A 88 -8.91 -16.07 3.04
N LYS A 89 -10.12 -16.15 3.58
CA LYS A 89 -10.38 -16.82 4.87
C LYS A 89 -9.99 -18.30 4.86
N LYS A 90 -10.23 -19.01 3.77
CA LYS A 90 -9.83 -20.43 3.58
C LYS A 90 -8.32 -20.62 3.78
N TYR A 91 -7.50 -19.64 3.37
CA TYR A 91 -6.05 -19.69 3.48
C TYR A 91 -5.50 -18.99 4.73
N GLY A 92 -6.36 -18.43 5.58
CA GLY A 92 -5.97 -17.69 6.78
C GLY A 92 -5.37 -16.32 6.47
N LEU A 93 -5.73 -15.74 5.31
CA LEU A 93 -5.37 -14.39 4.90
C LEU A 93 -6.54 -13.43 5.14
N TYR A 94 -6.26 -12.13 5.08
CA TYR A 94 -7.28 -11.09 5.22
C TYR A 94 -7.21 -10.07 4.07
N SER A 95 -8.31 -9.34 3.84
CA SER A 95 -8.31 -8.19 2.94
C SER A 95 -7.73 -7.00 3.69
N SER A 96 -6.53 -6.60 3.35
CA SER A 96 -5.84 -5.45 3.95
C SER A 96 -6.43 -4.12 3.50
N MET A 97 -6.90 -4.07 2.26
CA MET A 97 -7.67 -2.98 1.69
C MET A 97 -8.86 -3.57 0.91
N CYS A 98 -10.07 -3.32 1.37
CA CYS A 98 -11.28 -3.72 0.68
C CYS A 98 -11.65 -2.72 -0.41
N ASN A 99 -12.30 -3.19 -1.49
CA ASN A 99 -12.82 -2.38 -2.57
C ASN A 99 -14.24 -2.81 -2.97
N GLY A 100 -14.82 -2.15 -3.97
CA GLY A 100 -16.10 -2.50 -4.58
C GLY A 100 -17.26 -1.59 -4.19
N ALA A 101 -17.00 -0.47 -3.51
CA ALA A 101 -17.97 0.59 -3.28
C ALA A 101 -17.79 1.78 -4.22
N GLU A 102 -16.58 1.95 -4.74
CA GLU A 102 -16.22 2.98 -5.70
C GLU A 102 -16.95 2.80 -7.04
N ILE A 103 -17.18 3.90 -7.77
CA ILE A 103 -17.66 3.85 -9.16
C ILE A 103 -16.46 3.54 -10.07
N ASN A 104 -15.45 4.39 -10.00
CA ASN A 104 -14.15 4.27 -10.67
C ASN A 104 -13.19 5.34 -10.11
N LEU A 105 -11.98 5.46 -10.67
CA LEU A 105 -10.96 6.40 -10.20
C LEU A 105 -11.28 7.87 -10.53
N THR A 106 -12.11 8.14 -11.55
CA THR A 106 -12.41 9.51 -12.03
C THR A 106 -13.72 10.07 -11.48
N ASP A 107 -14.65 9.21 -11.10
CA ASP A 107 -16.00 9.56 -10.63
C ASP A 107 -16.08 9.36 -9.12
N GLY A 108 -15.48 10.28 -8.37
CA GLY A 108 -15.29 10.21 -6.93
C GLY A 108 -16.03 11.30 -6.16
N PHE A 109 -15.73 11.39 -4.87
CA PHE A 109 -16.39 12.30 -3.92
C PHE A 109 -16.14 13.81 -4.18
N GLY A 110 -15.17 14.17 -4.99
CA GLY A 110 -14.92 15.58 -5.40
C GLY A 110 -15.97 16.14 -6.34
N ASP A 111 -16.92 15.35 -6.79
CA ASP A 111 -17.99 15.80 -7.68
C ASP A 111 -19.37 15.36 -7.18
N LYS A 112 -20.22 16.36 -6.86
CA LYS A 112 -21.54 16.14 -6.25
C LYS A 112 -22.48 15.28 -7.08
N GLN A 113 -22.30 15.25 -8.40
CA GLN A 113 -23.16 14.44 -9.27
C GLN A 113 -23.08 12.94 -8.96
N PHE A 114 -21.98 12.48 -8.35
CA PHE A 114 -21.76 11.08 -8.01
C PHE A 114 -22.13 10.73 -6.56
N HIS A 115 -22.41 11.72 -5.70
CA HIS A 115 -22.66 11.49 -4.27
C HIS A 115 -23.77 10.48 -4.02
N ALA A 116 -24.90 10.60 -4.70
CA ALA A 116 -26.04 9.71 -4.48
C ALA A 116 -25.66 8.23 -4.72
N GLN A 117 -24.94 7.95 -5.80
CA GLN A 117 -24.50 6.60 -6.14
C GLN A 117 -23.41 6.12 -5.18
N LEU A 118 -22.42 6.97 -4.88
CA LEU A 118 -21.34 6.63 -3.95
C LEU A 118 -21.89 6.36 -2.54
N GLN A 119 -22.74 7.26 -2.02
CA GLN A 119 -23.32 7.07 -0.69
C GLN A 119 -24.17 5.79 -0.61
N LYS A 120 -24.90 5.43 -1.65
CA LYS A 120 -25.59 4.15 -1.73
C LYS A 120 -24.60 2.99 -1.65
N ASN A 121 -23.59 2.98 -2.50
CA ASN A 121 -22.62 1.89 -2.56
C ASN A 121 -21.86 1.71 -1.23
N TYR A 122 -21.35 2.82 -0.66
CA TYR A 122 -20.62 2.78 0.60
C TYR A 122 -21.51 2.40 1.78
N SER A 123 -22.78 2.83 1.81
CA SER A 123 -23.73 2.44 2.86
C SER A 123 -24.02 0.93 2.86
N GLU A 124 -23.96 0.29 1.70
CA GLU A 124 -24.10 -1.16 1.58
C GLU A 124 -22.80 -1.91 1.88
N MET A 125 -21.63 -1.33 1.53
CA MET A 125 -20.34 -1.99 1.65
C MET A 125 -19.74 -1.92 3.07
N ILE A 126 -19.85 -0.78 3.76
CA ILE A 126 -19.28 -0.59 5.10
C ILE A 126 -19.73 -1.68 6.08
N PRO A 127 -21.04 -2.01 6.20
CA PRO A 127 -21.47 -3.11 7.06
C PRO A 127 -20.92 -4.48 6.63
N LYS A 128 -20.76 -4.72 5.32
CA LYS A 128 -20.21 -5.97 4.79
C LYS A 128 -18.72 -6.14 5.17
N VAL A 129 -17.94 -5.05 5.06
CA VAL A 129 -16.52 -5.02 5.47
C VAL A 129 -16.40 -5.36 6.96
N ALA A 130 -17.19 -4.71 7.80
CA ALA A 130 -17.22 -4.96 9.24
C ALA A 130 -17.63 -6.41 9.57
N ALA A 131 -18.72 -6.92 8.96
CA ALA A 131 -19.21 -8.28 9.16
C ALA A 131 -18.19 -9.34 8.71
N ALA A 132 -17.39 -9.03 7.70
CA ALA A 132 -16.28 -9.89 7.27
C ALA A 132 -15.09 -9.88 8.24
N GLY A 133 -15.04 -8.96 9.20
CA GLY A 133 -13.93 -8.77 10.13
C GLY A 133 -12.79 -7.93 9.56
N TYR A 134 -13.02 -7.23 8.46
CA TYR A 134 -12.04 -6.32 7.84
C TYR A 134 -12.27 -4.88 8.32
N LYS A 135 -11.29 -4.00 8.04
CA LYS A 135 -11.31 -2.66 8.64
C LYS A 135 -11.13 -1.50 7.66
N GLN A 136 -10.57 -1.75 6.49
CA GLN A 136 -10.21 -0.68 5.56
C GLN A 136 -11.00 -0.82 4.26
N LEU A 137 -11.57 0.30 3.80
CA LEU A 137 -12.32 0.39 2.56
C LEU A 137 -11.81 1.58 1.76
N ILE A 138 -11.29 1.32 0.56
CA ILE A 138 -10.74 2.36 -0.32
C ILE A 138 -11.82 3.32 -0.83
N CYS A 139 -11.45 4.59 -1.03
CA CYS A 139 -12.26 5.57 -1.72
C CYS A 139 -11.41 6.53 -2.55
N PHE A 140 -12.04 7.26 -3.47
CA PHE A 140 -11.37 8.14 -4.41
C PHE A 140 -12.01 9.52 -4.44
N SER A 141 -11.17 10.56 -4.60
CA SER A 141 -11.66 11.92 -4.79
C SER A 141 -12.28 12.13 -6.19
N GLY A 142 -11.78 11.40 -7.18
CA GLY A 142 -12.13 11.62 -8.58
C GLY A 142 -11.38 12.78 -9.22
N SER A 143 -11.71 13.06 -10.47
CA SER A 143 -11.10 14.12 -11.27
C SER A 143 -11.62 15.51 -10.88
N ARG A 144 -10.75 16.53 -10.99
CA ARG A 144 -11.06 17.94 -10.68
C ARG A 144 -12.16 18.50 -11.58
N ARG A 145 -12.13 18.18 -12.86
CA ARG A 145 -13.06 18.74 -13.86
C ARG A 145 -13.16 20.26 -13.75
N GLY A 146 -12.00 20.92 -13.67
CA GLY A 146 -11.88 22.37 -13.56
C GLY A 146 -12.21 22.98 -12.21
N LYS A 147 -12.50 22.17 -11.18
CA LYS A 147 -12.72 22.65 -9.80
C LYS A 147 -11.39 22.98 -9.11
N ASP A 148 -11.40 24.03 -8.33
CA ASP A 148 -10.30 24.37 -7.43
C ASP A 148 -10.28 23.46 -6.19
N ASP A 149 -9.25 23.62 -5.36
CA ASP A 149 -9.07 22.80 -4.17
C ASP A 149 -10.19 23.01 -3.15
N GLU A 150 -10.61 24.25 -2.94
CA GLU A 150 -11.66 24.57 -1.96
C GLU A 150 -12.99 23.95 -2.34
N THR A 151 -13.36 24.02 -3.61
CA THR A 151 -14.55 23.35 -4.16
C THR A 151 -14.44 21.83 -4.01
N GLY A 152 -13.26 21.27 -4.31
CA GLY A 152 -12.99 19.84 -4.17
C GLY A 152 -13.13 19.36 -2.73
N TRP A 153 -12.52 20.06 -1.77
CA TRP A 153 -12.65 19.73 -0.34
C TRP A 153 -14.10 19.82 0.14
N ASN A 154 -14.82 20.89 -0.19
CA ASN A 154 -16.19 21.08 0.23
C ASN A 154 -17.10 19.96 -0.31
N ASN A 155 -16.92 19.58 -1.58
CA ASN A 155 -17.66 18.47 -2.17
C ASN A 155 -17.32 17.13 -1.49
N CYS A 156 -16.01 16.84 -1.30
CA CYS A 156 -15.59 15.62 -0.61
C CYS A 156 -16.16 15.55 0.81
N VAL A 157 -16.11 16.64 1.57
CA VAL A 157 -16.68 16.69 2.93
C VAL A 157 -18.18 16.42 2.92
N GLU A 158 -18.92 17.06 2.02
CA GLU A 158 -20.38 16.87 1.90
C GLU A 158 -20.74 15.40 1.59
N GLY A 159 -20.02 14.80 0.63
CA GLY A 159 -20.28 13.41 0.22
C GLY A 159 -19.82 12.37 1.23
N LEU A 160 -18.65 12.60 1.86
CA LEU A 160 -18.02 11.63 2.77
C LEU A 160 -18.56 11.69 4.19
N LYS A 161 -18.97 12.86 4.71
CA LYS A 161 -19.39 13.02 6.11
C LYS A 161 -20.42 12.00 6.59
N PRO A 162 -21.52 11.72 5.87
CA PRO A 162 -22.46 10.67 6.27
C PRO A 162 -21.86 9.26 6.19
N MET A 163 -20.91 9.02 5.28
CA MET A 163 -20.26 7.72 5.14
C MET A 163 -19.22 7.49 6.25
N VAL A 164 -18.48 8.52 6.63
CA VAL A 164 -17.57 8.50 7.77
C VAL A 164 -18.33 8.22 9.06
N ALA A 165 -19.46 8.89 9.30
CA ALA A 165 -20.31 8.62 10.47
C ALA A 165 -20.84 7.17 10.50
N LEU A 166 -21.12 6.57 9.34
CA LEU A 166 -21.48 5.15 9.25
C LEU A 166 -20.26 4.25 9.51
N ALA A 167 -19.10 4.61 8.98
CA ALA A 167 -17.85 3.88 9.17
C ALA A 167 -17.44 3.83 10.65
N GLU A 168 -17.59 4.95 11.38
CA GLU A 168 -17.40 5.01 12.83
C GLU A 168 -18.26 4.00 13.59
N LYS A 169 -19.56 3.92 13.26
CA LYS A 169 -20.50 2.96 13.89
C LYS A 169 -20.09 1.51 13.66
N HIS A 170 -19.45 1.23 12.54
CA HIS A 170 -19.02 -0.12 12.15
C HIS A 170 -17.55 -0.40 12.44
N ASN A 171 -16.80 0.55 13.00
CA ASN A 171 -15.34 0.45 13.22
C ASN A 171 -14.59 0.10 11.92
N VAL A 172 -14.98 0.74 10.82
CA VAL A 172 -14.34 0.67 9.50
C VAL A 172 -13.65 2.00 9.25
N VAL A 173 -12.51 2.01 8.59
CA VAL A 173 -11.79 3.20 8.15
C VAL A 173 -11.99 3.36 6.64
N LEU A 174 -12.50 4.50 6.21
CA LEU A 174 -12.47 4.89 4.81
C LEU A 174 -11.08 5.44 4.49
N VAL A 175 -10.47 4.93 3.43
CA VAL A 175 -9.09 5.26 3.09
C VAL A 175 -9.05 5.84 1.69
N MET A 176 -8.74 7.15 1.58
CA MET A 176 -8.65 7.83 0.28
C MET A 176 -7.26 7.68 -0.31
N GLU A 177 -7.20 7.17 -1.52
CA GLU A 177 -5.92 7.00 -2.21
C GLU A 177 -5.42 8.31 -2.84
N LEU A 178 -4.13 8.56 -2.65
CA LEU A 178 -3.39 9.62 -3.32
C LEU A 178 -2.87 9.08 -4.66
N LEU A 179 -3.31 9.69 -5.78
CA LEU A 179 -2.90 9.28 -7.12
C LEU A 179 -2.17 10.43 -7.83
N ASN A 180 -1.13 10.13 -8.58
CA ASN A 180 -0.40 11.16 -9.33
C ASN A 180 -1.23 11.71 -10.49
N SER A 181 -1.28 13.05 -10.59
CA SER A 181 -1.93 13.77 -11.68
C SER A 181 -0.99 14.12 -12.84
N LYS A 182 0.33 14.05 -12.62
CA LYS A 182 1.31 14.42 -13.63
C LYS A 182 1.40 13.43 -14.80
N ILE A 183 1.30 12.14 -14.52
CA ILE A 183 1.54 11.07 -15.51
C ILE A 183 0.31 10.20 -15.72
N ASP A 184 -0.13 9.45 -14.68
CA ASP A 184 -1.04 8.33 -14.86
C ASP A 184 -2.53 8.68 -14.75
N HIS A 185 -2.87 9.60 -13.83
CA HIS A 185 -4.25 9.95 -13.51
C HIS A 185 -4.50 11.44 -13.72
N LYS A 186 -4.36 11.89 -14.98
CA LYS A 186 -4.57 13.29 -15.33
C LYS A 186 -5.83 13.84 -14.69
N ASP A 187 -5.71 15.06 -14.15
CA ASP A 187 -6.82 15.78 -13.52
C ASP A 187 -7.33 15.19 -12.19
N TYR A 188 -6.65 14.17 -11.60
CA TYR A 188 -7.06 13.65 -10.29
C TYR A 188 -6.96 14.71 -9.20
N GLN A 189 -7.94 14.76 -8.28
CA GLN A 189 -8.05 15.87 -7.32
C GLN A 189 -7.11 15.69 -6.12
N CYS A 190 -7.10 14.53 -5.47
CA CYS A 190 -6.28 14.21 -4.30
C CYS A 190 -4.88 13.74 -4.74
N ASP A 191 -4.14 14.63 -5.41
CA ASP A 191 -2.87 14.33 -6.08
C ASP A 191 -1.63 14.65 -5.24
N ARG A 192 -1.80 15.10 -3.99
CA ARG A 192 -0.73 15.41 -3.06
C ARG A 192 -1.15 15.20 -1.61
N VAL A 193 -0.17 14.87 -0.76
CA VAL A 193 -0.46 14.54 0.64
C VAL A 193 -1.03 15.72 1.43
N SER A 194 -0.60 16.95 1.13
CA SER A 194 -1.12 18.16 1.80
C SER A 194 -2.62 18.37 1.53
N TRP A 195 -3.08 18.05 0.31
CA TRP A 195 -4.51 18.12 -0.04
C TRP A 195 -5.32 17.08 0.73
N GLY A 196 -4.84 15.83 0.77
CA GLY A 196 -5.49 14.76 1.52
C GLY A 196 -5.51 15.04 3.03
N ALA A 197 -4.40 15.54 3.59
CA ALA A 197 -4.30 15.91 5.00
C ALA A 197 -5.31 17.02 5.39
N GLU A 198 -5.52 18.00 4.52
CA GLU A 198 -6.55 19.02 4.73
C GLU A 198 -7.96 18.42 4.74
N LEU A 199 -8.24 17.48 3.84
CA LEU A 199 -9.52 16.76 3.84
C LEU A 199 -9.72 15.97 5.14
N CYS A 200 -8.70 15.28 5.64
CA CYS A 200 -8.75 14.58 6.94
C CYS A 200 -9.09 15.55 8.08
N LYS A 201 -8.47 16.73 8.12
CA LYS A 201 -8.77 17.76 9.13
C LYS A 201 -10.21 18.22 9.06
N ARG A 202 -10.74 18.48 7.86
CA ARG A 202 -12.12 18.95 7.67
C ARG A 202 -13.17 17.90 8.05
N LEU A 203 -12.87 16.62 7.84
CA LEU A 203 -13.72 15.50 8.26
C LEU A 203 -13.62 15.24 9.76
N GLY A 204 -12.43 15.44 10.36
CA GLY A 204 -12.21 15.38 11.80
C GLY A 204 -12.46 14.02 12.43
N SER A 205 -12.20 12.92 11.72
CA SER A 205 -12.48 11.56 12.17
C SER A 205 -11.28 10.65 12.01
N GLU A 206 -11.03 9.79 13.00
CA GLU A 206 -10.03 8.73 12.91
C GLU A 206 -10.46 7.58 11.96
N ASN A 207 -11.72 7.55 11.56
CA ASN A 207 -12.25 6.59 10.61
C ASN A 207 -12.18 7.07 9.15
N PHE A 208 -11.38 8.12 8.91
CA PHE A 208 -10.99 8.56 7.57
C PHE A 208 -9.49 8.82 7.53
N LYS A 209 -8.78 8.13 6.66
CA LYS A 209 -7.32 8.17 6.50
C LYS A 209 -6.93 8.23 5.02
N LEU A 210 -5.63 8.33 4.76
CA LEU A 210 -5.05 8.35 3.42
C LEU A 210 -4.27 7.05 3.15
N LEU A 211 -4.40 6.54 1.95
CA LEU A 211 -3.45 5.60 1.38
C LEU A 211 -2.35 6.43 0.71
N TYR A 212 -1.17 6.45 1.32
CA TYR A 212 0.00 7.11 0.77
C TYR A 212 0.72 6.16 -0.19
N ASP A 213 0.33 6.17 -1.45
CA ASP A 213 1.00 5.38 -2.48
C ASP A 213 2.33 6.03 -2.84
N ILE A 214 3.43 5.35 -2.47
CA ILE A 214 4.80 5.85 -2.68
C ILE A 214 5.10 6.02 -4.16
N TYR A 215 4.59 5.15 -5.03
CA TYR A 215 4.76 5.29 -6.48
C TYR A 215 4.16 6.61 -6.97
N HIS A 216 2.92 6.88 -6.61
CA HIS A 216 2.24 8.10 -7.03
C HIS A 216 2.86 9.36 -6.42
N MET A 217 3.14 9.34 -5.14
CA MET A 217 3.68 10.52 -4.45
C MET A 217 5.14 10.80 -4.80
N GLN A 218 5.92 9.78 -5.18
CA GLN A 218 7.26 9.99 -5.72
C GLN A 218 7.23 10.75 -7.05
N ILE A 219 6.20 10.54 -7.88
CA ILE A 219 6.02 11.23 -9.18
C ILE A 219 5.58 12.68 -8.95
N ASP A 220 4.60 12.92 -8.09
CA ASP A 220 4.00 14.24 -7.94
C ASP A 220 4.76 15.15 -6.95
N GLU A 221 5.24 14.63 -5.84
CA GLU A 221 5.83 15.45 -4.79
C GLU A 221 7.32 15.20 -4.57
N GLY A 222 7.78 13.94 -4.72
CA GLY A 222 9.11 13.54 -4.27
C GLY A 222 9.23 13.61 -2.73
N ASP A 223 10.45 13.62 -2.20
CA ASP A 223 10.76 13.73 -0.77
C ASP A 223 9.84 12.89 0.16
N VAL A 224 9.59 11.65 -0.27
CA VAL A 224 8.62 10.72 0.33
C VAL A 224 8.81 10.57 1.85
N ILE A 225 10.08 10.46 2.30
CA ILE A 225 10.36 10.24 3.74
C ILE A 225 9.89 11.42 4.59
N ARG A 226 10.10 12.66 4.13
CA ARG A 226 9.66 13.86 4.85
C ARG A 226 8.14 13.96 4.82
N ASN A 227 7.53 13.78 3.66
CA ASN A 227 6.08 13.84 3.52
C ASN A 227 5.37 12.82 4.43
N ILE A 228 5.85 11.58 4.51
CA ILE A 228 5.31 10.58 5.44
C ILE A 228 5.51 11.03 6.89
N ARG A 229 6.71 11.53 7.26
CA ARG A 229 6.99 11.99 8.63
C ARG A 229 6.06 13.12 9.06
N ASP A 230 5.85 14.09 8.18
CA ASP A 230 5.07 15.27 8.49
C ASP A 230 3.55 15.03 8.51
N HIS A 231 3.09 13.97 7.82
CA HIS A 231 1.66 13.69 7.65
C HIS A 231 1.22 12.31 8.19
N HIS A 232 2.11 11.56 8.89
CA HIS A 232 1.85 10.18 9.33
C HIS A 232 0.56 10.00 10.13
N GLN A 233 0.10 11.03 10.83
CA GLN A 233 -1.16 11.00 11.59
C GLN A 233 -2.40 10.84 10.70
N TYR A 234 -2.29 11.15 9.41
CA TYR A 234 -3.38 11.04 8.43
C TYR A 234 -3.26 9.80 7.53
N ILE A 235 -2.15 9.05 7.60
CA ILE A 235 -1.84 7.88 6.77
C ILE A 235 -2.22 6.59 7.50
#